data_13c98c9e5a4ea6af11670b4db0c40571
#
_entry.id   13c98c9e5a4ea6af11670b4db0c40571
#
_cell.length_a   1.000
_cell.length_b   1.000
_cell.length_c   1.000
_cell.angle_alpha   90.00
_cell.angle_beta   90.00
_cell.angle_gamma   90.00
#
_symmetry.space_group_name_H-M   'P 1'
#
loop_
_entity.id
_entity.type
_entity.pdbx_description
1 polymer ?
#
loop_
_entity_poly.entity_id
_entity_poly.type
_entity_poly.pdbx_seq_one_letter_code
_entity_poly.pdbx_strand_id
1 'polypeptide(L)'
;MILRTGWRCQSEYEWGQHVLLGRRSGLSDDEIRRVQAGPDVPGWDPFDATLLRAADELHDDSCVTDATWQQLAGRYDELVMLIGHYHLVAFTLNSLGVQREAGVPGYDG
;
A
#
# COMPACT_ATOMS: atom_id res chain seq x y z
N MET A 1 -3.49 2.48 0.09
CA MET A 1 -3.43 1.06 -0.33
C MET A 1 -2.19 0.73 -1.14
N ILE A 2 -1.92 1.42 -2.24
CA ILE A 2 -0.80 1.11 -3.14
C ILE A 2 0.55 1.17 -2.41
N LEU A 3 0.78 2.23 -1.65
CA LEU A 3 1.99 2.35 -0.82
C LEU A 3 2.14 1.19 0.17
N ARG A 4 1.03 0.81 0.83
CA ARG A 4 1.08 -0.32 1.77
C ARG A 4 1.39 -1.63 1.06
N THR A 5 0.82 -1.86 -0.12
CA THR A 5 1.14 -3.02 -0.94
C THR A 5 2.62 -3.03 -1.32
N GLY A 6 3.15 -1.92 -1.79
CA GLY A 6 4.57 -1.80 -2.13
C GLY A 6 5.48 -2.06 -0.92
N TRP A 7 5.11 -1.55 0.25
CA TRP A 7 5.83 -1.81 1.48
C TRP A 7 5.80 -3.30 1.86
N ARG A 8 4.61 -3.92 1.85
CA ARG A 8 4.45 -5.33 2.22
C ARG A 8 5.15 -6.27 1.24
N CYS A 9 5.14 -5.95 -0.04
CA CYS A 9 5.83 -6.72 -1.07
C CYS A 9 7.34 -6.43 -1.14
N GLN A 10 7.84 -5.49 -0.34
CA GLN A 10 9.24 -5.06 -0.35
C GLN A 10 9.70 -4.63 -1.76
N SER A 11 8.82 -3.92 -2.46
CA SER A 11 9.11 -3.33 -3.76
C SER A 11 9.49 -1.86 -3.60
N GLU A 12 10.77 -1.60 -3.40
CA GLU A 12 11.26 -0.24 -3.16
C GLU A 12 11.06 0.66 -4.38
N TYR A 13 11.14 0.10 -5.58
CA TYR A 13 10.84 0.85 -6.81
C TYR A 13 9.41 1.39 -6.81
N GLU A 14 8.44 0.50 -6.58
CA GLU A 14 7.03 0.89 -6.54
C GLU A 14 6.73 1.84 -5.39
N TRP A 15 7.31 1.58 -4.23
CA TRP A 15 7.21 2.49 -3.08
C TRP A 15 7.65 3.90 -3.46
N GLY A 16 8.84 4.05 -4.04
CA GLY A 16 9.40 5.35 -4.39
C GLY A 16 8.55 6.12 -5.40
N GLN A 17 8.06 5.45 -6.43
CA GLN A 17 7.19 6.08 -7.44
C GLN A 17 5.89 6.56 -6.81
N HIS A 18 5.29 5.78 -5.93
CA HIS A 18 4.03 6.16 -5.29
C HIS A 18 4.20 7.12 -4.13
N VAL A 19 5.38 7.23 -3.52
CA VAL A 19 5.69 8.33 -2.61
C VAL A 19 5.62 9.67 -3.35
N LEU A 20 6.21 9.74 -4.53
CA LEU A 20 6.15 10.96 -5.34
C LEU A 20 4.70 11.31 -5.73
N LEU A 21 3.94 10.32 -6.18
CA LEU A 21 2.52 10.53 -6.53
C LEU A 21 1.69 10.90 -5.29
N GLY A 22 1.94 10.25 -4.17
CA GLY A 22 1.25 10.54 -2.91
C GLY A 22 1.48 11.97 -2.44
N ARG A 23 2.71 12.45 -2.48
CA ARG A 23 3.04 13.84 -2.15
C ARG A 23 2.32 14.82 -3.07
N ARG A 24 2.29 14.55 -4.37
CA ARG A 24 1.54 15.37 -5.34
C ARG A 24 0.04 15.36 -5.07
N SER A 25 -0.47 14.28 -4.51
CA SER A 25 -1.89 14.14 -4.15
C SER A 25 -2.21 14.68 -2.75
N GLY A 26 -1.23 15.20 -2.04
CA GLY A 26 -1.43 15.85 -0.74
C GLY A 26 -1.09 15.01 0.48
N LEU A 27 -0.50 13.83 0.33
CA LEU A 27 -0.03 13.05 1.48
C LEU A 27 1.18 13.74 2.12
N SER A 28 1.13 13.87 3.44
CA SER A 28 2.27 14.36 4.22
C SER A 28 3.31 13.27 4.44
N ASP A 29 4.52 13.68 4.78
CA ASP A 29 5.58 12.72 5.13
C ASP A 29 5.23 11.90 6.37
N ASP A 30 4.47 12.49 7.32
CA ASP A 30 3.96 11.75 8.49
C ASP A 30 2.97 10.67 8.08
N GLU A 31 2.06 10.97 7.16
CA GLU A 31 1.12 9.97 6.63
C GLU A 31 1.85 8.84 5.90
N ILE A 32 2.87 9.16 5.12
CA ILE A 32 3.69 8.17 4.43
C ILE A 32 4.41 7.26 5.44
N ARG A 33 4.99 7.84 6.51
CA ARG A 33 5.61 7.05 7.59
C ARG A 33 4.58 6.15 8.30
N ARG A 34 3.36 6.66 8.52
CA ARG A 34 2.29 5.85 9.12
C ARG A 34 1.86 4.68 8.25
N VAL A 35 1.98 4.80 6.92
CA VAL A 35 1.73 3.67 6.01
C VAL A 35 2.71 2.53 6.30
N GLN A 36 3.98 2.83 6.50
CA GLN A 36 4.96 1.79 6.87
C GLN A 36 4.62 1.15 8.22
N ALA A 37 4.22 1.96 9.20
CA ALA A 37 3.87 1.47 10.54
C ALA A 37 2.60 0.60 10.54
N GLY A 38 1.64 0.89 9.67
CA GLY A 38 0.46 0.05 9.47
C GLY A 38 -0.85 0.65 9.94
N PRO A 39 -1.94 -0.14 9.87
CA PRO A 39 -3.29 0.35 10.14
C PRO A 39 -3.58 0.63 11.62
N ASP A 40 -2.81 0.06 12.54
CA ASP A 40 -3.13 0.10 13.97
C ASP A 40 -2.55 1.33 14.68
N VAL A 41 -1.69 2.11 14.01
CA VAL A 41 -1.17 3.35 14.62
C VAL A 41 -2.25 4.43 14.66
N PRO A 42 -2.24 5.31 15.68
CA PRO A 42 -3.25 6.36 15.78
C PRO A 42 -3.11 7.40 14.67
N GLY A 43 -4.20 8.09 14.37
CA GLY A 43 -4.24 9.19 13.42
C GLY A 43 -4.88 8.86 12.07
N TRP A 44 -5.21 7.59 11.80
CA TRP A 44 -5.92 7.23 10.58
C TRP A 44 -7.41 7.52 10.71
N ASP A 45 -8.01 8.05 9.64
CA ASP A 45 -9.44 7.94 9.42
C ASP A 45 -9.84 6.46 9.42
N PRO A 46 -10.99 6.07 10.04
CA PRO A 46 -11.38 4.66 10.13
C PRO A 46 -11.41 3.92 8.79
N PHE A 47 -11.88 4.57 7.73
CA PHE A 47 -11.91 3.95 6.41
C PHE A 47 -10.50 3.77 5.83
N ASP A 48 -9.61 4.74 6.04
CA ASP A 48 -8.22 4.64 5.61
C ASP A 48 -7.50 3.49 6.31
N ALA A 49 -7.73 3.33 7.62
CA ALA A 49 -7.20 2.18 8.37
C ALA A 49 -7.73 0.86 7.79
N THR A 50 -9.00 0.80 7.41
CA THR A 50 -9.59 -0.38 6.77
C THR A 50 -8.92 -0.70 5.44
N LEU A 51 -8.61 0.31 4.63
CA LEU A 51 -7.90 0.11 3.36
C LEU A 51 -6.50 -0.49 3.57
N LEU A 52 -5.77 0.00 4.56
CA LEU A 52 -4.45 -0.55 4.90
C LEU A 52 -4.57 -1.98 5.43
N ARG A 53 -5.58 -2.24 6.24
CA ARG A 53 -5.84 -3.57 6.81
C ARG A 53 -6.22 -4.57 5.72
N ALA A 54 -7.02 -4.16 4.74
CA ALA A 54 -7.35 -4.99 3.59
C ALA A 54 -6.09 -5.38 2.79
N ALA A 55 -5.18 -4.43 2.57
CA ALA A 55 -3.92 -4.71 1.90
C ALA A 55 -3.07 -5.74 2.68
N ASP A 56 -3.00 -5.60 4.00
CA ASP A 56 -2.27 -6.53 4.86
C ASP A 56 -2.89 -7.93 4.83
N GLU A 57 -4.21 -8.04 5.00
CA GLU A 57 -4.91 -9.32 5.01
C GLU A 57 -4.78 -10.04 3.68
N LEU A 58 -4.96 -9.34 2.56
CA LEU A 58 -4.80 -9.92 1.24
C LEU A 58 -3.36 -10.37 0.97
N HIS A 59 -2.39 -9.60 1.47
CA HIS A 59 -0.98 -9.97 1.35
C HIS A 59 -0.65 -11.23 2.15
N ASP A 60 -1.14 -11.32 3.40
CA ASP A 60 -0.79 -12.40 4.33
C ASP A 60 -1.62 -13.66 4.07
N ASP A 61 -2.93 -13.51 3.85
CA ASP A 61 -3.89 -14.60 3.91
C ASP A 61 -4.62 -14.86 2.58
N SER A 62 -4.39 -14.04 1.58
CA SER A 62 -5.08 -14.09 0.27
C SER A 62 -6.60 -13.91 0.36
N CYS A 63 -7.10 -13.42 1.49
CA CYS A 63 -8.52 -13.11 1.71
C CYS A 63 -8.63 -12.06 2.81
N VAL A 64 -9.78 -11.37 2.87
CA VAL A 64 -10.07 -10.43 3.96
C VAL A 64 -10.94 -11.11 5.02
N THR A 65 -10.86 -10.61 6.26
CA THR A 65 -11.75 -11.05 7.34
C THR A 65 -13.17 -10.54 7.13
N ASP A 66 -14.14 -11.16 7.81
CA ASP A 66 -15.53 -10.69 7.77
C ASP A 66 -15.68 -9.24 8.23
N ALA A 67 -14.92 -8.85 9.25
CA ALA A 67 -14.94 -7.48 9.75
C ALA A 67 -14.47 -6.49 8.68
N THR A 68 -13.37 -6.78 8.01
CA THR A 68 -12.84 -5.94 6.94
C THR A 68 -13.80 -5.92 5.74
N TRP A 69 -14.35 -7.06 5.37
CA TRP A 69 -15.36 -7.16 4.31
C TRP A 69 -16.52 -6.19 4.55
N GLN A 70 -17.09 -6.20 5.77
CA GLN A 70 -18.20 -5.32 6.11
C GLN A 70 -17.81 -3.83 6.08
N GLN A 71 -16.61 -3.51 6.54
CA GLN A 71 -16.12 -2.14 6.58
C GLN A 71 -15.80 -1.59 5.19
N LEU A 72 -15.52 -2.44 4.21
CA LEU A 72 -15.30 -2.01 2.82
C LEU A 72 -16.59 -1.50 2.14
N ALA A 73 -17.75 -1.72 2.75
CA ALA A 73 -19.03 -1.12 2.36
C ALA A 73 -19.38 -1.36 0.86
N GLY A 74 -19.18 -2.56 0.37
CA GLY A 74 -19.51 -2.93 -1.00
C GLY A 74 -18.48 -2.55 -2.06
N ARG A 75 -17.35 -1.97 -1.67
CA ARG A 75 -16.26 -1.59 -2.58
C ARG A 75 -15.19 -2.67 -2.72
N TYR A 76 -15.49 -3.88 -2.30
CA TYR A 76 -14.52 -4.97 -2.25
C TYR A 76 -13.87 -5.24 -3.62
N ASP A 77 -14.67 -5.33 -4.67
CA ASP A 77 -14.16 -5.68 -6.01
C ASP A 77 -13.13 -4.69 -6.52
N GLU A 78 -13.42 -3.39 -6.40
CA GLU A 78 -12.50 -2.32 -6.80
C GLU A 78 -11.19 -2.39 -6.02
N LEU A 79 -11.30 -2.56 -4.70
CA LEU A 79 -10.14 -2.50 -3.79
C LEU A 79 -9.27 -3.73 -3.92
N VAL A 80 -9.87 -4.91 -4.06
CA VAL A 80 -9.14 -6.16 -4.28
C VAL A 80 -8.44 -6.14 -5.62
N MET A 81 -9.10 -5.66 -6.67
CA MET A 81 -8.48 -5.54 -7.99
C MET A 81 -7.27 -4.60 -7.94
N LEU A 82 -7.38 -3.47 -7.25
CA LEU A 82 -6.28 -2.52 -7.11
C LEU A 82 -5.11 -3.15 -6.36
N ILE A 83 -5.38 -3.78 -5.21
CA ILE A 83 -4.34 -4.42 -4.39
C ILE A 83 -3.69 -5.58 -5.16
N GLY A 84 -4.48 -6.41 -5.83
CA GLY A 84 -3.98 -7.52 -6.64
C GLY A 84 -3.12 -7.04 -7.81
N HIS A 85 -3.55 -5.98 -8.49
CA HIS A 85 -2.79 -5.39 -9.58
C HIS A 85 -1.40 -4.93 -9.11
N TYR A 86 -1.33 -4.24 -7.98
CA TYR A 86 -0.03 -3.75 -7.47
C TYR A 86 0.82 -4.84 -6.83
N HIS A 87 0.23 -5.95 -6.39
CA HIS A 87 1.00 -7.16 -6.07
C HIS A 87 1.66 -7.72 -7.33
N LEU A 88 0.92 -7.82 -8.44
CA LEU A 88 1.47 -8.26 -9.73
C LEU A 88 2.63 -7.35 -10.14
N VAL A 89 2.45 -6.05 -10.09
CA VAL A 89 3.49 -5.07 -10.44
C VAL A 89 4.71 -5.26 -9.54
N ALA A 90 4.51 -5.35 -8.22
CA ALA A 90 5.61 -5.53 -7.26
C ALA A 90 6.37 -6.84 -7.51
N PHE A 91 5.68 -7.93 -7.76
CA PHE A 91 6.30 -9.22 -8.04
C PHE A 91 7.15 -9.15 -9.31
N THR A 92 6.67 -8.47 -10.33
CA THR A 92 7.39 -8.28 -11.59
C THR A 92 8.64 -7.44 -11.39
N LEU A 93 8.51 -6.29 -10.72
CA LEU A 93 9.63 -5.38 -10.46
C LEU A 93 10.70 -6.04 -9.61
N ASN A 94 10.30 -6.78 -8.58
CA ASN A 94 11.23 -7.50 -7.71
C ASN A 94 11.95 -8.61 -8.46
N SER A 95 11.24 -9.38 -9.27
CA SER A 95 11.80 -10.51 -10.02
C SER A 95 12.79 -10.04 -11.09
N LEU A 96 12.52 -8.90 -11.72
CA LEU A 96 13.41 -8.31 -12.72
C LEU A 96 14.55 -7.49 -12.11
N GLY A 97 14.51 -7.23 -10.81
CA GLY A 97 15.53 -6.43 -10.13
C GLY A 97 15.59 -4.98 -10.59
N VAL A 98 14.44 -4.39 -10.90
CA VAL A 98 14.37 -3.00 -11.39
C VAL A 98 14.86 -2.05 -10.31
N GLN A 99 15.82 -1.19 -10.68
CA GLN A 99 16.42 -0.21 -9.78
C GLN A 99 15.70 1.13 -9.88
N ARG A 100 15.67 1.87 -8.77
CA ARG A 100 15.11 3.23 -8.74
C ARG A 100 15.96 4.17 -9.57
N GLU A 101 15.32 5.11 -10.23
CA GLU A 101 15.99 6.22 -10.89
C GLU A 101 16.57 7.20 -9.83
N ALA A 102 17.56 7.97 -10.23
CA ALA A 102 18.13 9.00 -9.37
C ALA A 102 17.04 9.99 -8.92
N GLY A 103 17.00 10.29 -7.63
CA GLY A 103 16.03 11.21 -7.06
C GLY A 103 14.68 10.58 -6.68
N VAL A 104 14.45 9.32 -7.02
CA VAL A 104 13.25 8.60 -6.54
C VAL A 104 13.53 8.09 -5.12
N PRO A 105 12.65 8.43 -4.13
CA PRO A 105 12.90 8.04 -2.75
C PRO A 105 12.83 6.52 -2.54
N GLY A 106 13.65 6.02 -1.63
CA GLY A 106 13.54 4.67 -1.08
C GLY A 106 12.74 4.68 0.24
N TYR A 107 12.89 3.60 1.02
CA TYR A 107 12.15 3.47 2.28
C TYR A 107 12.58 4.49 3.34
N ASP A 108 13.78 4.97 3.27
CA ASP A 108 14.34 5.92 4.23
C ASP A 108 14.22 7.39 3.80
N GLY A 109 13.50 7.63 2.74
CA GLY A 109 13.31 9.00 2.33
C GLY A 109 13.26 9.37 0.93
#